data_0b05ae9e5c72c43ee81d35818fd429dd
#
_entry.id   0b05ae9e5c72c43ee81d35818fd429dd
#
_cell.length_a   1.000
_cell.length_b   1.000
_cell.length_c   1.000
_cell.angle_alpha   90.00
_cell.angle_beta   90.00
_cell.angle_gamma   90.00
#
_symmetry.space_group_name_H-M   'P 1'
#
loop_
_entity.id
_entity.type
_entity.pdbx_description
1 polymer ?
#
loop_
_entity_poly.entity_id
_entity_poly.type
_entity_poly.pdbx_seq_one_letter_code
_entity_poly.pdbx_strand_id
1 'polypeptide(L)'
;MFCIMRTEKRKRTDLGGIQRENTRTATEYNNKVSPGMDIFNVVLKESNNWLQDIDNEIKAAGAKTRSNSVLALDTIYTASPQFFQERTNAENDKFFQDCLKFHESHFGHIISAVVHYDETTPHLHVISVPLTKDNRLSARDVIGNKSRMSKTQDAFFEQVGRGYGLERGIHMDGQEKKQHISAQEHELREIKQEIARGQERLEAVEHSEETARTRAQKYRQTAAELQKQVEQLQKERVEQHNSLKMLSASKISRQKELKALDYTLQEKKNEFEAITADIKQASRNLEEISGYLSRAEQNKAQEIVNRWDDWEYDFTH
;
A
#
# COMPACT_ATOMS: atom_id res chain seq x y z
N MET A 1 10.24 -9.21 7.73
CA MET A 1 10.45 -8.35 6.53
C MET A 1 11.83 -8.62 5.98
N PHE A 2 12.01 -8.59 4.65
CA PHE A 2 13.24 -9.03 4.00
C PHE A 2 14.00 -7.87 3.36
N CYS A 3 15.35 -7.94 3.36
CA CYS A 3 16.19 -7.09 2.52
C CYS A 3 16.42 -7.76 1.17
N ILE A 4 16.35 -6.98 0.10
CA ILE A 4 16.37 -7.47 -1.28
C ILE A 4 17.48 -6.73 -2.05
N MET A 5 18.37 -7.50 -2.68
CA MET A 5 19.34 -7.01 -3.64
C MET A 5 19.21 -7.83 -4.93
N ARG A 6 19.11 -7.17 -6.06
CA ARG A 6 19.05 -7.80 -7.37
C ARG A 6 19.99 -7.09 -8.33
N THR A 7 20.79 -7.83 -9.08
CA THR A 7 21.76 -7.26 -10.04
C THR A 7 21.55 -7.83 -11.42
N GLU A 8 21.39 -6.96 -12.40
CA GLU A 8 21.27 -7.29 -13.81
C GLU A 8 22.47 -6.79 -14.63
N LYS A 9 22.81 -7.52 -15.69
CA LYS A 9 23.88 -7.17 -16.61
C LYS A 9 23.32 -6.35 -17.76
N ARG A 10 23.89 -5.17 -18.02
CA ARG A 10 23.45 -4.27 -19.07
C ARG A 10 24.51 -4.12 -20.15
N LYS A 11 24.08 -4.23 -21.39
CA LYS A 11 24.89 -3.96 -22.58
C LYS A 11 24.69 -2.49 -23.00
N ARG A 12 25.51 -2.04 -23.95
CA ARG A 12 25.43 -0.69 -24.51
C ARG A 12 24.02 -0.32 -25.01
N THR A 13 23.36 -1.26 -25.69
CA THR A 13 22.01 -1.07 -26.24
C THR A 13 20.93 -0.80 -25.21
N ASP A 14 21.12 -1.26 -23.98
CA ASP A 14 20.10 -1.22 -22.93
C ASP A 14 20.16 0.10 -22.16
N LEU A 15 21.36 0.70 -22.08
CA LEU A 15 21.66 1.80 -21.15
C LEU A 15 20.84 3.07 -21.43
N GLY A 16 20.64 3.43 -22.71
CA GLY A 16 19.89 4.65 -23.03
C GLY A 16 18.41 4.58 -22.64
N GLY A 17 17.79 3.40 -22.75
CA GLY A 17 16.42 3.17 -22.28
C GLY A 17 16.33 3.26 -20.76
N ILE A 18 17.19 2.51 -20.08
CA ILE A 18 17.24 2.45 -18.61
C ILE A 18 17.57 3.81 -18.00
N GLN A 19 18.50 4.58 -18.61
CA GLN A 19 18.79 5.94 -18.16
C GLN A 19 17.53 6.80 -18.18
N ARG A 20 16.78 6.81 -19.29
CA ARG A 20 15.55 7.60 -19.41
C ARG A 20 14.47 7.18 -18.39
N GLU A 21 14.34 5.88 -18.12
CA GLU A 21 13.45 5.38 -17.09
C GLU A 21 13.86 5.86 -15.69
N ASN A 22 15.14 5.69 -15.34
CA ASN A 22 15.65 6.08 -14.03
C ASN A 22 15.62 7.60 -13.78
N THR A 23 15.87 8.40 -14.82
CA THR A 23 15.85 9.87 -14.73
C THR A 23 14.47 10.49 -14.97
N ARG A 24 13.44 9.66 -15.16
CA ARG A 24 12.05 10.08 -15.46
C ARG A 24 11.94 10.99 -16.71
N THR A 25 12.78 10.73 -17.71
CA THR A 25 12.76 11.42 -19.01
C THR A 25 12.17 10.56 -20.15
N ALA A 26 11.71 9.34 -19.84
CA ALA A 26 10.99 8.47 -20.77
C ALA A 26 9.57 8.98 -21.01
N THR A 27 9.02 8.74 -22.20
CA THR A 27 7.61 9.02 -22.55
C THR A 27 6.66 7.94 -22.04
N GLU A 28 7.16 6.73 -21.90
CA GLU A 28 6.45 5.56 -21.39
C GLU A 28 7.36 4.81 -20.41
N TYR A 29 6.79 4.23 -19.36
CA TYR A 29 7.52 3.49 -18.34
C TYR A 29 7.09 2.03 -18.34
N ASN A 30 8.05 1.13 -18.13
CA ASN A 30 7.77 -0.31 -17.99
C ASN A 30 7.10 -0.64 -16.66
N ASN A 31 7.34 0.18 -15.63
CA ASN A 31 6.77 0.04 -14.30
C ASN A 31 5.63 1.06 -14.09
N LYS A 32 4.77 0.78 -13.13
CA LYS A 32 3.71 1.69 -12.72
C LYS A 32 4.30 2.85 -11.91
N VAL A 33 4.55 3.96 -12.58
CA VAL A 33 5.00 5.22 -11.99
C VAL A 33 3.78 6.05 -11.60
N SER A 34 3.78 6.60 -10.39
CA SER A 34 2.72 7.47 -9.90
C SER A 34 2.94 8.89 -10.41
N PRO A 35 2.04 9.45 -11.25
CA PRO A 35 2.24 10.78 -11.84
C PRO A 35 2.43 11.87 -10.79
N GLY A 36 3.46 12.70 -10.97
CA GLY A 36 3.77 13.83 -10.08
C GLY A 36 4.47 13.45 -8.78
N MET A 37 4.73 12.16 -8.54
CA MET A 37 5.47 11.69 -7.36
C MET A 37 6.98 11.65 -7.59
N ASP A 38 7.43 11.82 -8.82
CA ASP A 38 8.85 11.85 -9.22
C ASP A 38 9.64 12.95 -8.50
N ILE A 39 8.99 14.02 -8.05
CA ILE A 39 9.57 15.08 -7.21
C ILE A 39 10.13 14.58 -5.87
N PHE A 40 9.70 13.40 -5.42
CA PHE A 40 10.19 12.77 -4.19
C PHE A 40 11.35 11.82 -4.43
N ASN A 41 11.70 11.55 -5.70
CA ASN A 41 12.86 10.73 -6.03
C ASN A 41 14.15 11.43 -5.59
N VAL A 42 15.09 10.66 -5.04
CA VAL A 42 16.32 11.20 -4.49
C VAL A 42 17.52 10.73 -5.32
N VAL A 43 18.24 11.69 -5.90
CA VAL A 43 19.48 11.42 -6.63
C VAL A 43 20.64 11.42 -5.64
N LEU A 44 21.22 10.23 -5.37
CA LEU A 44 22.38 10.08 -4.48
C LEU A 44 23.70 10.23 -5.25
N LYS A 45 23.72 9.85 -6.54
CA LYS A 45 24.82 10.13 -7.45
C LYS A 45 24.28 10.43 -8.84
N GLU A 46 24.60 11.62 -9.33
CA GLU A 46 24.14 12.09 -10.63
C GLU A 46 25.11 11.71 -11.76
N SER A 47 24.55 11.42 -12.93
CA SER A 47 25.23 11.35 -14.21
C SER A 47 24.26 11.75 -15.32
N ASN A 48 24.64 12.75 -16.10
CA ASN A 48 23.84 13.25 -17.20
C ASN A 48 23.94 12.39 -18.48
N ASN A 49 25.02 11.62 -18.60
CA ASN A 49 25.23 10.74 -19.75
C ASN A 49 25.96 9.46 -19.30
N TRP A 50 25.19 8.45 -18.97
CA TRP A 50 25.73 7.18 -18.48
C TRP A 50 26.70 6.54 -19.44
N LEU A 51 26.40 6.54 -20.74
CA LEU A 51 27.28 5.94 -21.75
C LEU A 51 28.65 6.61 -21.78
N GLN A 52 28.66 7.93 -21.73
CA GLN A 52 29.91 8.69 -21.74
C GLN A 52 30.73 8.46 -20.47
N ASP A 53 30.07 8.48 -19.30
CA ASP A 53 30.74 8.29 -18.02
C ASP A 53 31.27 6.85 -17.87
N ILE A 54 30.51 5.85 -18.33
CA ILE A 54 30.97 4.45 -18.40
C ILE A 54 32.17 4.32 -19.32
N ASP A 55 32.13 4.91 -20.51
CA ASP A 55 33.25 4.88 -21.45
C ASP A 55 34.49 5.56 -20.88
N ASN A 56 34.33 6.66 -20.15
CA ASN A 56 35.41 7.36 -19.45
C ASN A 56 36.05 6.48 -18.37
N GLU A 57 35.20 5.82 -17.52
CA GLU A 57 35.70 4.89 -16.49
C GLU A 57 36.47 3.70 -17.10
N ILE A 58 35.93 3.09 -18.16
CA ILE A 58 36.59 1.97 -18.87
C ILE A 58 37.91 2.42 -19.46
N LYS A 59 37.95 3.61 -20.07
CA LYS A 59 39.15 4.19 -20.65
C LYS A 59 40.20 4.52 -19.59
N ALA A 60 39.78 5.12 -18.47
CA ALA A 60 40.67 5.44 -17.35
C ALA A 60 41.30 4.17 -16.75
N ALA A 61 40.54 3.09 -16.68
CA ALA A 61 41.05 1.77 -16.26
C ALA A 61 41.96 1.09 -17.30
N GLY A 62 42.05 1.59 -18.54
CA GLY A 62 42.73 0.93 -19.63
C GLY A 62 42.08 -0.40 -20.06
N ALA A 63 40.83 -0.62 -19.70
CA ALA A 63 40.12 -1.87 -19.96
C ALA A 63 39.68 -1.97 -21.43
N LYS A 64 39.69 -3.20 -21.96
CA LYS A 64 39.26 -3.46 -23.35
C LYS A 64 37.79 -3.84 -23.39
N THR A 65 37.08 -3.33 -24.39
CA THR A 65 35.66 -3.65 -24.66
C THR A 65 35.52 -4.45 -25.96
N ARG A 66 34.45 -5.22 -26.08
CA ARG A 66 33.96 -5.88 -27.28
C ARG A 66 32.53 -5.39 -27.55
N SER A 67 32.04 -5.59 -28.76
CA SER A 67 30.66 -5.17 -29.16
C SER A 67 29.55 -5.76 -28.26
N ASN A 68 29.80 -6.97 -27.73
CA ASN A 68 28.84 -7.66 -26.84
C ASN A 68 29.18 -7.56 -25.35
N SER A 69 30.14 -6.71 -24.97
CA SER A 69 30.54 -6.54 -23.57
C SER A 69 29.35 -6.05 -22.71
N VAL A 70 29.28 -6.61 -21.50
CA VAL A 70 28.48 -6.03 -20.43
C VAL A 70 29.20 -4.79 -19.92
N LEU A 71 28.61 -3.63 -20.10
CA LEU A 71 29.22 -2.34 -19.75
C LEU A 71 28.85 -1.88 -18.36
N ALA A 72 27.66 -2.27 -17.88
CA ALA A 72 27.21 -1.87 -16.57
C ALA A 72 26.48 -3.01 -15.82
N LEU A 73 26.49 -2.87 -14.51
CA LEU A 73 25.60 -3.58 -13.59
C LEU A 73 24.52 -2.60 -13.15
N ASP A 74 23.28 -3.03 -13.28
CA ASP A 74 22.10 -2.35 -12.74
C ASP A 74 21.67 -3.13 -11.50
N THR A 75 21.88 -2.54 -10.34
CA THR A 75 21.60 -3.19 -9.07
C THR A 75 20.47 -2.44 -8.35
N ILE A 76 19.44 -3.18 -7.99
CA ILE A 76 18.31 -2.69 -7.21
C ILE A 76 18.47 -3.13 -5.76
N TYR A 77 18.34 -2.19 -4.84
CA TYR A 77 18.23 -2.41 -3.41
C TYR A 77 16.86 -1.97 -2.92
N THR A 78 16.18 -2.84 -2.19
CA THR A 78 14.88 -2.55 -1.59
C THR A 78 14.63 -3.45 -0.37
N ALA A 79 13.47 -3.32 0.23
CA ALA A 79 12.98 -4.19 1.30
C ALA A 79 11.50 -4.53 1.09
N SER A 80 10.94 -5.35 1.98
CA SER A 80 9.49 -5.60 2.01
C SER A 80 8.73 -4.27 2.11
N PRO A 81 7.58 -4.08 1.41
CA PRO A 81 6.84 -2.80 1.38
C PRO A 81 6.51 -2.26 2.77
N GLN A 82 6.16 -3.13 3.72
CA GLN A 82 5.85 -2.76 5.11
C GLN A 82 7.00 -2.07 5.82
N PHE A 83 8.25 -2.38 5.45
CA PHE A 83 9.44 -1.76 6.01
C PHE A 83 9.44 -0.23 5.81
N PHE A 84 9.02 0.23 4.65
CA PHE A 84 9.00 1.65 4.29
C PHE A 84 7.77 2.38 4.85
N GLN A 85 6.66 1.66 5.07
CA GLN A 85 5.43 2.22 5.65
C GLN A 85 5.57 2.56 7.13
N GLU A 86 6.42 1.82 7.85
CA GLU A 86 6.63 1.97 9.29
C GLU A 86 7.71 3.02 9.64
N ARG A 87 8.31 3.68 8.64
CA ARG A 87 9.47 4.58 8.80
C ARG A 87 9.25 5.95 8.16
N THR A 88 9.98 6.92 8.65
CA THR A 88 10.06 8.25 8.07
C THR A 88 10.90 8.24 6.78
N ASN A 89 10.70 9.23 5.92
CA ASN A 89 11.53 9.37 4.71
C ASN A 89 13.03 9.48 5.04
N ALA A 90 13.39 10.19 6.11
CA ALA A 90 14.78 10.32 6.53
C ALA A 90 15.42 8.97 6.94
N GLU A 91 14.65 8.07 7.56
CA GLU A 91 15.11 6.73 7.91
C GLU A 91 15.22 5.84 6.66
N ASN A 92 14.30 6.00 5.71
CA ASN A 92 14.35 5.33 4.41
C ASN A 92 15.57 5.80 3.59
N ASP A 93 15.83 7.10 3.54
CA ASP A 93 17.01 7.66 2.87
C ASP A 93 18.31 7.15 3.47
N LYS A 94 18.38 7.04 4.80
CA LYS A 94 19.54 6.45 5.48
C LYS A 94 19.76 5.00 5.09
N PHE A 95 18.69 4.20 5.02
CA PHE A 95 18.78 2.81 4.54
C PHE A 95 19.38 2.76 3.12
N PHE A 96 18.92 3.59 2.19
CA PHE A 96 19.43 3.62 0.84
C PHE A 96 20.86 4.14 0.74
N GLN A 97 21.26 5.09 1.59
CA GLN A 97 22.65 5.53 1.70
C GLN A 97 23.57 4.40 2.18
N ASP A 98 23.14 3.58 3.13
CA ASP A 98 23.91 2.44 3.60
C ASP A 98 23.94 1.31 2.56
N CYS A 99 22.89 1.11 1.76
CA CYS A 99 22.91 0.26 0.57
C CYS A 99 23.94 0.76 -0.47
N LEU A 100 24.01 2.07 -0.70
CA LEU A 100 24.95 2.66 -1.64
C LEU A 100 26.40 2.45 -1.19
N LYS A 101 26.70 2.65 0.10
CA LYS A 101 28.03 2.37 0.69
C LYS A 101 28.41 0.89 0.55
N PHE A 102 27.44 -0.01 0.80
CA PHE A 102 27.64 -1.44 0.56
C PHE A 102 27.97 -1.70 -0.91
N HIS A 103 27.23 -1.12 -1.85
CA HIS A 103 27.49 -1.26 -3.29
C HIS A 103 28.88 -0.79 -3.66
N GLU A 104 29.28 0.38 -3.19
CA GLU A 104 30.61 0.97 -3.45
C GLU A 104 31.73 0.05 -2.98
N SER A 105 31.60 -0.52 -1.79
CA SER A 105 32.61 -1.43 -1.21
C SER A 105 32.72 -2.78 -1.94
N HIS A 106 31.63 -3.27 -2.55
CA HIS A 106 31.58 -4.59 -3.17
C HIS A 106 31.71 -4.58 -4.69
N PHE A 107 31.20 -3.56 -5.36
CA PHE A 107 31.17 -3.47 -6.82
C PHE A 107 31.98 -2.28 -7.35
N GLY A 108 32.16 -1.21 -6.57
CA GLY A 108 32.91 -0.01 -6.96
C GLY A 108 32.27 0.73 -8.16
N HIS A 109 33.05 1.66 -8.72
CA HIS A 109 32.82 2.33 -10.02
C HIS A 109 31.36 2.74 -10.30
N ILE A 110 30.69 3.38 -9.32
CA ILE A 110 29.31 3.81 -9.44
C ILE A 110 29.21 4.97 -10.44
N ILE A 111 28.30 4.89 -11.39
CA ILE A 111 27.98 5.93 -12.38
C ILE A 111 26.79 6.76 -11.91
N SER A 112 25.70 6.10 -11.50
CA SER A 112 24.47 6.77 -11.06
C SER A 112 23.83 5.99 -9.91
N ALA A 113 23.17 6.72 -9.02
CA ALA A 113 22.40 6.14 -7.94
C ALA A 113 21.15 7.00 -7.68
N VAL A 114 19.98 6.42 -7.86
CA VAL A 114 18.69 7.11 -7.73
C VAL A 114 17.74 6.27 -6.89
N VAL A 115 17.13 6.89 -5.89
CA VAL A 115 16.03 6.30 -5.10
C VAL A 115 14.72 6.68 -5.74
N HIS A 116 13.91 5.70 -6.10
CA HIS A 116 12.57 5.90 -6.61
C HIS A 116 11.55 5.71 -5.48
N TYR A 117 10.80 6.78 -5.21
CA TYR A 117 9.65 6.81 -4.30
C TYR A 117 8.31 6.89 -5.06
N ASP A 118 8.37 7.03 -6.36
CA ASP A 118 7.21 7.20 -7.25
C ASP A 118 6.65 5.87 -7.81
N GLU A 119 7.19 4.75 -7.37
CA GLU A 119 6.70 3.40 -7.69
C GLU A 119 6.10 2.71 -6.47
N THR A 120 5.51 1.52 -6.67
CA THR A 120 4.78 0.78 -5.63
C THR A 120 5.59 0.54 -4.35
N THR A 121 6.88 0.29 -4.48
CA THR A 121 7.78 0.07 -3.34
C THR A 121 9.04 0.90 -3.53
N PRO A 122 9.46 1.71 -2.55
CA PRO A 122 10.69 2.47 -2.62
C PRO A 122 11.90 1.57 -2.89
N HIS A 123 12.76 1.97 -3.82
CA HIS A 123 13.95 1.21 -4.17
C HIS A 123 15.05 2.11 -4.70
N LEU A 124 16.29 1.68 -4.50
CA LEU A 124 17.49 2.35 -5.01
C LEU A 124 18.01 1.60 -6.23
N HIS A 125 18.11 2.29 -7.36
CA HIS A 125 18.86 1.86 -8.52
C HIS A 125 20.30 2.34 -8.45
N VAL A 126 21.26 1.43 -8.64
CA VAL A 126 22.68 1.76 -8.72
C VAL A 126 23.25 1.22 -10.02
N ILE A 127 23.77 2.10 -10.85
CA ILE A 127 24.47 1.76 -12.08
C ILE A 127 25.98 1.84 -11.82
N SER A 128 26.68 0.73 -12.04
CA SER A 128 28.13 0.66 -11.83
C SER A 128 28.82 -0.07 -12.97
N VAL A 129 30.10 0.27 -13.22
CA VAL A 129 30.94 -0.38 -14.24
C VAL A 129 31.59 -1.60 -13.63
N PRO A 130 31.48 -2.80 -14.25
CA PRO A 130 32.05 -4.03 -13.70
C PRO A 130 33.54 -4.13 -13.94
N LEU A 131 34.31 -3.24 -13.34
CA LEU A 131 35.77 -3.27 -13.37
C LEU A 131 36.30 -4.12 -12.22
N THR A 132 37.18 -5.04 -12.54
CA THR A 132 37.88 -5.87 -11.57
C THR A 132 39.02 -5.08 -10.91
N LYS A 133 39.57 -5.57 -9.79
CA LYS A 133 40.70 -4.93 -9.09
C LYS A 133 41.95 -4.79 -9.95
N ASP A 134 42.07 -5.62 -10.97
CA ASP A 134 43.15 -5.59 -11.98
C ASP A 134 42.75 -4.84 -13.28
N ASN A 135 41.74 -3.95 -13.16
CA ASN A 135 41.27 -3.04 -14.20
C ASN A 135 40.75 -3.73 -15.48
N ARG A 136 40.23 -4.95 -15.39
CA ARG A 136 39.56 -5.61 -16.51
C ARG A 136 38.04 -5.38 -16.44
N LEU A 137 37.42 -5.15 -17.59
CA LEU A 137 35.98 -5.11 -17.71
C LEU A 137 35.41 -6.54 -17.71
N SER A 138 34.88 -7.01 -16.58
CA SER A 138 34.36 -8.36 -16.44
C SER A 138 33.22 -8.47 -15.42
N ALA A 139 31.99 -8.36 -15.88
CA ALA A 139 30.83 -8.61 -15.05
C ALA A 139 30.83 -10.02 -14.42
N ARG A 140 31.40 -11.02 -15.10
CA ARG A 140 31.52 -12.38 -14.57
C ARG A 140 32.45 -12.43 -13.34
N ASP A 141 33.56 -11.73 -13.40
CA ASP A 141 34.59 -11.77 -12.34
C ASP A 141 34.15 -10.89 -11.15
N VAL A 142 33.41 -9.80 -11.40
CA VAL A 142 32.85 -8.91 -10.35
C VAL A 142 31.71 -9.58 -9.63
N ILE A 143 30.68 -10.04 -10.34
CA ILE A 143 29.48 -10.65 -9.73
C ILE A 143 29.76 -12.08 -9.26
N GLY A 144 30.53 -12.83 -10.05
CA GLY A 144 30.79 -14.24 -9.82
C GLY A 144 29.66 -15.15 -10.33
N ASN A 145 29.63 -16.35 -9.78
CA ASN A 145 28.61 -17.36 -10.02
C ASN A 145 27.47 -17.25 -9.00
N LYS A 146 26.47 -18.12 -9.10
CA LYS A 146 25.31 -18.18 -8.20
C LYS A 146 25.71 -18.26 -6.71
N SER A 147 26.70 -19.08 -6.38
CA SER A 147 27.20 -19.24 -5.01
C SER A 147 27.81 -17.92 -4.48
N ARG A 148 28.60 -17.22 -5.33
CA ARG A 148 29.18 -15.93 -4.95
C ARG A 148 28.10 -14.85 -4.78
N MET A 149 27.09 -14.83 -5.65
CA MET A 149 25.95 -13.92 -5.49
C MET A 149 25.18 -14.20 -4.20
N SER A 150 25.00 -15.46 -3.82
CA SER A 150 24.39 -15.81 -2.52
C SER A 150 25.21 -15.26 -1.35
N LYS A 151 26.54 -15.41 -1.38
CA LYS A 151 27.45 -14.85 -0.37
C LYS A 151 27.41 -13.31 -0.34
N THR A 152 27.25 -12.67 -1.50
CA THR A 152 27.07 -11.21 -1.56
C THR A 152 25.74 -10.79 -0.94
N GLN A 153 24.69 -11.58 -1.13
CA GLN A 153 23.40 -11.35 -0.45
C GLN A 153 23.52 -11.58 1.06
N ASP A 154 24.30 -12.57 1.52
CA ASP A 154 24.60 -12.76 2.94
C ASP A 154 25.33 -11.55 3.52
N ALA A 155 26.37 -11.05 2.79
CA ALA A 155 27.11 -9.87 3.19
C ALA A 155 26.22 -8.61 3.24
N PHE A 156 25.32 -8.45 2.27
CA PHE A 156 24.35 -7.36 2.26
C PHE A 156 23.44 -7.40 3.49
N PHE A 157 22.91 -8.57 3.81
CA PHE A 157 22.11 -8.75 5.01
C PHE A 157 22.91 -8.41 6.27
N GLU A 158 24.14 -8.95 6.43
CA GLU A 158 24.96 -8.73 7.63
C GLU A 158 25.37 -7.26 7.80
N GLN A 159 25.75 -6.59 6.71
CA GLN A 159 26.30 -5.24 6.77
C GLN A 159 25.21 -4.15 6.77
N VAL A 160 24.04 -4.42 6.17
CA VAL A 160 22.95 -3.45 6.06
C VAL A 160 21.67 -4.01 6.69
N GLY A 161 21.10 -5.08 6.13
CA GLY A 161 19.77 -5.56 6.49
C GLY A 161 19.58 -5.82 7.99
N ARG A 162 20.55 -6.42 8.66
CA ARG A 162 20.52 -6.72 10.09
C ARG A 162 20.37 -5.48 10.95
N GLY A 163 21.05 -4.39 10.61
CA GLY A 163 20.98 -3.11 11.33
C GLY A 163 19.60 -2.46 11.30
N TYR A 164 18.77 -2.83 10.34
CA TYR A 164 17.41 -2.35 10.16
C TYR A 164 16.32 -3.36 10.60
N GLY A 165 16.69 -4.47 11.22
CA GLY A 165 15.76 -5.51 11.66
C GLY A 165 15.14 -6.31 10.51
N LEU A 166 15.77 -6.30 9.35
CA LEU A 166 15.34 -7.09 8.19
C LEU A 166 15.88 -8.51 8.27
N GLU A 167 15.28 -9.41 7.53
CA GLU A 167 15.72 -10.80 7.35
C GLU A 167 16.42 -10.96 5.99
N ARG A 168 17.33 -11.89 5.92
CA ARG A 168 18.08 -12.21 4.70
C ARG A 168 17.18 -12.81 3.61
N GLY A 169 16.10 -13.49 3.99
CA GLY A 169 15.32 -14.33 3.12
C GLY A 169 15.86 -15.77 3.01
N ILE A 170 15.11 -16.63 2.33
CA ILE A 170 15.38 -18.07 2.28
C ILE A 170 16.49 -18.36 1.25
N HIS A 171 17.47 -19.18 1.63
CA HIS A 171 18.38 -19.79 0.67
C HIS A 171 17.65 -20.78 -0.24
N MET A 172 17.71 -20.56 -1.55
CA MET A 172 17.07 -21.43 -2.56
C MET A 172 17.91 -22.67 -2.91
N ASP A 173 18.81 -23.09 -2.05
CA ASP A 173 19.61 -24.29 -2.27
C ASP A 173 18.75 -25.54 -2.06
N GLY A 174 18.46 -26.25 -3.15
CA GLY A 174 17.73 -27.51 -3.14
C GLY A 174 16.21 -27.44 -3.35
N GLN A 175 15.62 -26.28 -3.49
CA GLN A 175 14.22 -26.14 -3.91
C GLN A 175 14.09 -26.06 -5.45
N GLU A 176 12.98 -26.59 -5.98
CA GLU A 176 12.63 -26.50 -7.41
C GLU A 176 12.88 -25.05 -7.92
N LYS A 177 13.52 -24.96 -9.10
CA LYS A 177 13.71 -23.68 -9.78
C LYS A 177 12.32 -23.02 -9.89
N LYS A 178 12.01 -22.09 -8.99
CA LYS A 178 10.94 -21.14 -9.31
C LYS A 178 11.37 -20.46 -10.59
N GLN A 179 10.59 -20.66 -11.66
CA GLN A 179 10.83 -19.96 -12.93
C GLN A 179 11.03 -18.48 -12.62
N HIS A 180 12.03 -17.88 -13.23
CA HIS A 180 12.24 -16.45 -13.19
C HIS A 180 11.01 -15.82 -13.85
N ILE A 181 10.14 -15.31 -13.02
CA ILE A 181 8.96 -14.57 -13.46
C ILE A 181 9.48 -13.21 -13.89
N SER A 182 9.16 -12.77 -15.10
CA SER A 182 9.49 -11.41 -15.57
C SER A 182 8.89 -10.36 -14.61
N ALA A 183 9.44 -9.16 -14.58
CA ALA A 183 8.87 -8.07 -13.76
C ALA A 183 7.37 -7.88 -14.07
N GLN A 184 6.99 -7.97 -15.34
CA GLN A 184 5.59 -7.88 -15.78
C GLN A 184 4.72 -9.04 -15.29
N GLU A 185 5.23 -10.27 -15.28
CA GLU A 185 4.49 -11.43 -14.73
C GLU A 185 4.37 -11.36 -13.21
N HIS A 186 5.40 -10.84 -12.53
CA HIS A 186 5.34 -10.61 -11.09
C HIS A 186 4.29 -9.54 -10.76
N GLU A 187 4.30 -8.42 -11.47
CA GLU A 187 3.31 -7.34 -11.36
C GLU A 187 1.89 -7.84 -11.64
N LEU A 188 1.71 -8.61 -12.74
CA LEU A 188 0.42 -9.23 -13.05
C LEU A 188 -0.07 -10.16 -11.94
N ARG A 189 0.84 -10.90 -11.32
CA ARG A 189 0.51 -11.78 -10.20
C ARG A 189 0.14 -10.99 -8.95
N GLU A 190 0.85 -9.90 -8.65
CA GLU A 190 0.52 -9.01 -7.54
C GLU A 190 -0.84 -8.34 -7.75
N ILE A 191 -1.08 -7.79 -8.95
CA ILE A 191 -2.38 -7.21 -9.32
C ILE A 191 -3.50 -8.24 -9.16
N LYS A 192 -3.33 -9.48 -9.63
CA LYS A 192 -4.32 -10.55 -9.45
C LYS A 192 -4.58 -10.86 -7.97
N GLN A 193 -3.54 -10.84 -7.14
CA GLN A 193 -3.68 -11.04 -5.70
C GLN A 193 -4.40 -9.86 -5.03
N GLU A 194 -4.10 -8.63 -5.45
CA GLU A 194 -4.80 -7.44 -4.97
C GLU A 194 -6.26 -7.43 -5.36
N ILE A 195 -6.57 -7.79 -6.63
CA ILE A 195 -7.95 -7.96 -7.11
C ILE A 195 -8.68 -8.99 -6.24
N ALA A 196 -8.09 -10.16 -6.01
CA ALA A 196 -8.71 -11.20 -5.18
C ALA A 196 -8.97 -10.71 -3.75
N ARG A 197 -7.99 -10.03 -3.13
CA ARG A 197 -8.18 -9.40 -1.80
C ARG A 197 -9.23 -8.29 -1.83
N GLY A 198 -9.26 -7.51 -2.91
CA GLY A 198 -10.29 -6.48 -3.13
C GLY A 198 -11.69 -7.08 -3.22
N GLN A 199 -11.84 -8.19 -3.95
CA GLN A 199 -13.09 -8.92 -4.06
C GLN A 199 -13.55 -9.50 -2.71
N GLU A 200 -12.65 -10.15 -1.95
CA GLU A 200 -12.96 -10.63 -0.60
C GLU A 200 -13.42 -9.51 0.34
N ARG A 201 -12.76 -8.35 0.26
CA ARG A 201 -13.16 -7.18 1.06
C ARG A 201 -14.51 -6.62 0.62
N LEU A 202 -14.77 -6.60 -0.70
CA LEU A 202 -16.05 -6.16 -1.24
C LEU A 202 -17.19 -7.08 -0.79
N GLU A 203 -17.01 -8.40 -0.87
CA GLU A 203 -17.97 -9.38 -0.36
C GLU A 203 -18.22 -9.22 1.15
N ALA A 204 -17.15 -8.98 1.92
CA ALA A 204 -17.29 -8.73 3.35
C ALA A 204 -18.08 -7.43 3.65
N VAL A 205 -17.89 -6.40 2.83
CA VAL A 205 -18.63 -5.13 2.95
C VAL A 205 -20.09 -5.32 2.53
N GLU A 206 -20.34 -6.01 1.42
CA GLU A 206 -21.71 -6.34 0.95
C GLU A 206 -22.47 -7.15 2.02
N HIS A 207 -21.82 -8.13 2.63
CA HIS A 207 -22.41 -8.92 3.74
C HIS A 207 -22.66 -8.04 4.98
N SER A 208 -21.73 -7.14 5.30
CA SER A 208 -21.88 -6.18 6.40
C SER A 208 -23.04 -5.22 6.14
N GLU A 209 -23.17 -4.74 4.90
CA GLU A 209 -24.28 -3.87 4.49
C GLU A 209 -25.63 -4.59 4.61
N GLU A 210 -25.73 -5.83 4.10
CA GLU A 210 -26.96 -6.63 4.21
C GLU A 210 -27.34 -6.86 5.67
N THR A 211 -26.35 -7.14 6.50
CA THR A 211 -26.53 -7.29 7.94
C THR A 211 -27.02 -5.97 8.58
N ALA A 212 -26.43 -4.85 8.18
CA ALA A 212 -26.81 -3.52 8.66
C ALA A 212 -28.24 -3.14 8.21
N ARG A 213 -28.58 -3.45 6.95
CA ARG A 213 -29.95 -3.25 6.41
C ARG A 213 -30.98 -4.08 7.17
N THR A 214 -30.68 -5.33 7.42
CA THR A 214 -31.57 -6.22 8.19
C THR A 214 -31.77 -5.70 9.62
N ARG A 215 -30.68 -5.26 10.27
CA ARG A 215 -30.76 -4.61 11.59
C ARG A 215 -31.56 -3.31 11.53
N ALA A 216 -31.29 -2.45 10.55
CA ALA A 216 -32.00 -1.19 10.35
C ALA A 216 -33.51 -1.42 10.14
N GLN A 217 -33.87 -2.42 9.34
CA GLN A 217 -35.27 -2.80 9.12
C GLN A 217 -35.94 -3.26 10.43
N LYS A 218 -35.26 -4.10 11.21
CA LYS A 218 -35.75 -4.54 12.53
C LYS A 218 -35.94 -3.36 13.48
N TYR A 219 -34.98 -2.43 13.51
CA TYR A 219 -35.11 -1.24 14.35
C TYR A 219 -36.21 -0.29 13.88
N ARG A 220 -36.40 -0.14 12.53
CA ARG A 220 -37.55 0.62 12.00
C ARG A 220 -38.89 0.00 12.45
N GLN A 221 -38.98 -1.33 12.38
CA GLN A 221 -40.19 -2.01 12.85
C GLN A 221 -40.40 -1.80 14.35
N THR A 222 -39.35 -1.95 15.14
CA THR A 222 -39.41 -1.72 16.58
C THR A 222 -39.72 -0.26 16.92
N ALA A 223 -39.11 0.69 16.19
CA ALA A 223 -39.37 2.11 16.33
C ALA A 223 -40.82 2.45 15.99
N ALA A 224 -41.36 1.92 14.88
CA ALA A 224 -42.78 2.12 14.50
C ALA A 224 -43.73 1.49 15.50
N GLU A 225 -43.41 0.36 16.08
CA GLU A 225 -44.18 -0.31 17.12
C GLU A 225 -44.18 0.48 18.43
N LEU A 226 -42.99 0.99 18.83
CA LEU A 226 -42.84 1.89 19.96
C LEU A 226 -43.56 3.21 19.73
N GLN A 227 -43.54 3.75 18.50
CA GLN A 227 -44.27 4.98 18.16
C GLN A 227 -45.78 4.77 18.28
N LYS A 228 -46.31 3.63 17.81
CA LYS A 228 -47.71 3.26 18.02
C LYS A 228 -48.06 3.13 19.50
N GLN A 229 -47.15 2.51 20.27
CA GLN A 229 -47.35 2.42 21.74
C GLN A 229 -47.34 3.78 22.40
N VAL A 230 -46.42 4.68 21.96
CA VAL A 230 -46.37 6.07 22.43
C VAL A 230 -47.66 6.82 22.10
N GLU A 231 -48.13 6.70 20.84
CA GLU A 231 -49.40 7.33 20.43
C GLU A 231 -50.62 6.79 21.22
N GLN A 232 -50.62 5.48 21.45
CA GLN A 232 -51.68 4.86 22.26
C GLN A 232 -51.61 5.30 23.71
N LEU A 233 -50.44 5.32 24.30
CA LEU A 233 -50.20 5.82 25.66
C LEU A 233 -50.52 7.31 25.79
N GLN A 234 -50.26 8.11 24.74
CA GLN A 234 -50.64 9.50 24.71
C GLN A 234 -52.17 9.68 24.68
N LYS A 235 -52.89 8.88 23.92
CA LYS A 235 -54.36 8.85 23.90
C LYS A 235 -54.92 8.44 25.26
N GLU A 236 -54.41 7.37 25.82
CA GLU A 236 -54.81 6.91 27.16
C GLU A 236 -54.48 7.96 28.23
N ARG A 237 -53.36 8.67 28.10
CA ARG A 237 -52.97 9.78 28.97
C ARG A 237 -53.95 10.94 28.88
N VAL A 238 -54.38 11.30 27.65
CA VAL A 238 -55.36 12.39 27.45
C VAL A 238 -56.73 12.02 28.03
N GLU A 239 -57.20 10.79 27.80
CA GLU A 239 -58.45 10.28 28.35
C GLU A 239 -58.43 10.23 29.88
N GLN A 240 -57.30 9.77 30.43
CA GLN A 240 -57.17 9.74 31.88
C GLN A 240 -56.91 11.12 32.49
N HIS A 241 -56.23 12.07 31.77
CA HIS A 241 -56.09 13.44 32.21
C HIS A 241 -57.49 14.12 32.31
N ASN A 242 -58.39 13.80 31.37
CA ASN A 242 -59.76 14.25 31.40
C ASN A 242 -60.50 13.57 32.54
N SER A 243 -60.20 12.33 32.89
CA SER A 243 -60.80 11.64 34.07
C SER A 243 -60.14 12.10 35.39
N LEU A 244 -58.90 12.58 35.37
CA LEU A 244 -58.15 13.08 36.53
C LEU A 244 -58.51 14.50 36.97
N LYS A 245 -59.18 15.25 36.15
CA LYS A 245 -59.89 16.44 36.67
C LYS A 245 -60.88 16.08 37.77
N MET A 246 -61.18 14.77 37.89
CA MET A 246 -62.05 14.24 38.92
C MET A 246 -61.37 13.56 40.12
N LEU A 247 -60.05 13.19 40.02
CA LEU A 247 -59.44 12.42 41.10
C LEU A 247 -57.95 12.83 41.29
N SER A 248 -57.70 13.57 42.38
CA SER A 248 -56.37 14.13 42.71
C SER A 248 -55.26 13.11 43.10
N ALA A 249 -55.56 11.83 43.22
CA ALA A 249 -54.61 10.82 43.73
C ALA A 249 -53.71 10.14 42.65
N SER A 250 -54.05 10.30 41.38
CA SER A 250 -53.36 9.55 40.29
C SER A 250 -52.12 10.27 39.68
N LYS A 251 -51.82 11.50 40.13
CA LYS A 251 -50.77 12.34 39.54
C LYS A 251 -49.35 11.79 39.72
N ILE A 252 -49.09 11.12 40.83
CA ILE A 252 -47.73 10.62 41.19
C ILE A 252 -47.36 9.34 40.41
N SER A 253 -48.31 8.46 40.16
CA SER A 253 -48.06 7.22 39.40
C SER A 253 -47.67 7.53 37.95
N ARG A 254 -48.26 8.53 37.37
CA ARG A 254 -48.12 8.89 35.96
C ARG A 254 -46.76 9.56 35.64
N GLN A 255 -46.23 10.31 36.59
CA GLN A 255 -44.90 10.91 36.43
C GLN A 255 -43.79 9.87 36.38
N LYS A 256 -43.98 8.71 37.03
CA LYS A 256 -43.04 7.59 36.98
C LYS A 256 -43.07 6.87 35.61
N GLU A 257 -44.26 6.71 35.03
CA GLU A 257 -44.42 6.06 33.73
C GLU A 257 -43.84 6.90 32.58
N LEU A 258 -43.99 8.23 32.63
CA LEU A 258 -43.40 9.15 31.69
C LEU A 258 -41.86 9.10 31.72
N LYS A 259 -41.26 9.02 32.92
CA LYS A 259 -39.81 8.90 33.05
C LYS A 259 -39.26 7.59 32.49
N ALA A 260 -39.99 6.51 32.59
CA ALA A 260 -39.59 5.23 32.01
C ALA A 260 -39.61 5.29 30.46
N LEU A 261 -40.62 6.00 29.90
CA LEU A 261 -40.70 6.17 28.43
C LEU A 261 -39.57 7.04 27.87
N ASP A 262 -39.25 8.14 28.57
CA ASP A 262 -38.12 9.01 28.19
C ASP A 262 -36.78 8.27 28.26
N TYR A 263 -36.62 7.43 29.27
CA TYR A 263 -35.43 6.59 29.37
C TYR A 263 -35.32 5.62 28.18
N THR A 264 -36.41 4.94 27.85
CA THR A 264 -36.46 4.00 26.72
C THR A 264 -36.21 4.70 25.38
N LEU A 265 -36.74 5.92 25.23
CA LEU A 265 -36.52 6.73 24.03
C LEU A 265 -35.04 7.16 23.88
N GLN A 266 -34.40 7.49 24.99
CA GLN A 266 -32.99 7.86 25.00
C GLN A 266 -32.07 6.64 24.70
N GLU A 267 -32.39 5.47 25.22
CA GLU A 267 -31.68 4.22 24.85
C GLU A 267 -31.78 3.95 23.34
N LYS A 268 -33.00 4.09 22.76
CA LYS A 268 -33.16 3.87 21.30
C LYS A 268 -32.46 4.92 20.44
N LYS A 269 -32.33 6.15 20.90
CA LYS A 269 -31.52 7.16 20.24
C LYS A 269 -30.04 6.80 20.25
N ASN A 270 -29.51 6.31 21.36
CA ASN A 270 -28.13 5.91 21.49
C ASN A 270 -27.83 4.69 20.58
N GLU A 271 -28.76 3.74 20.46
CA GLU A 271 -28.61 2.62 19.51
C GLU A 271 -28.58 3.11 18.06
N PHE A 272 -29.38 4.08 17.69
CA PHE A 272 -29.41 4.67 16.35
C PHE A 272 -28.09 5.40 16.00
N GLU A 273 -27.52 6.13 16.94
CA GLU A 273 -26.21 6.79 16.76
C GLU A 273 -25.09 5.77 16.54
N ALA A 274 -25.13 4.63 17.24
CA ALA A 274 -24.15 3.56 17.06
C ALA A 274 -24.19 2.97 15.63
N ILE A 275 -25.40 2.69 15.11
CA ILE A 275 -25.58 2.18 13.75
C ILE A 275 -25.06 3.18 12.70
N THR A 276 -25.33 4.47 12.89
CA THR A 276 -24.85 5.51 11.99
C THR A 276 -23.31 5.56 11.94
N ALA A 277 -22.65 5.35 13.07
CA ALA A 277 -21.18 5.26 13.15
C ALA A 277 -20.63 4.07 12.37
N ASP A 278 -21.28 2.89 12.46
CA ASP A 278 -20.90 1.69 11.71
C ASP A 278 -21.01 1.92 10.18
N ILE A 279 -22.06 2.60 9.75
CA ILE A 279 -22.26 2.96 8.34
C ILE A 279 -21.14 3.88 7.83
N LYS A 280 -20.77 4.91 8.60
CA LYS A 280 -19.65 5.81 8.25
C LYS A 280 -18.32 5.07 8.14
N GLN A 281 -18.09 4.09 8.98
CA GLN A 281 -16.88 3.28 8.91
C GLN A 281 -16.84 2.43 7.65
N ALA A 282 -17.96 1.81 7.28
CA ALA A 282 -18.05 1.02 6.07
C ALA A 282 -17.90 1.86 4.78
N SER A 283 -18.45 3.09 4.74
CA SER A 283 -18.24 4.03 3.63
C SER A 283 -16.75 4.35 3.43
N ARG A 284 -16.03 4.65 4.51
CA ARG A 284 -14.57 4.87 4.45
C ARG A 284 -13.81 3.66 3.94
N ASN A 285 -14.20 2.46 4.36
CA ASN A 285 -13.60 1.22 3.87
C ASN A 285 -13.84 1.02 2.36
N LEU A 286 -15.00 1.43 1.84
CA LEU A 286 -15.32 1.40 0.41
C LEU A 286 -14.49 2.41 -0.40
N GLU A 287 -14.28 3.61 0.11
CA GLU A 287 -13.41 4.62 -0.52
C GLU A 287 -11.96 4.13 -0.60
N GLU A 288 -11.46 3.51 0.47
CA GLU A 288 -10.11 2.94 0.52
C GLU A 288 -9.94 1.81 -0.50
N ILE A 289 -10.92 0.90 -0.60
CA ILE A 289 -10.93 -0.18 -1.60
C ILE A 289 -11.00 0.39 -3.02
N SER A 290 -11.79 1.46 -3.25
CA SER A 290 -11.92 2.12 -4.54
C SER A 290 -10.58 2.61 -5.11
N GLY A 291 -9.66 3.03 -4.25
CA GLY A 291 -8.32 3.47 -4.64
C GLY A 291 -7.44 2.36 -5.24
N TYR A 292 -7.75 1.10 -4.99
CA TYR A 292 -6.97 -0.06 -5.42
C TYR A 292 -7.61 -0.86 -6.56
N LEU A 293 -8.87 -0.57 -6.90
CA LEU A 293 -9.61 -1.33 -7.90
C LEU A 293 -9.35 -0.82 -9.33
N SER A 294 -9.54 -1.68 -10.35
CA SER A 294 -9.62 -1.28 -11.75
C SER A 294 -10.76 -0.26 -11.96
N ARG A 295 -10.78 0.41 -13.12
CA ARG A 295 -11.81 1.43 -13.41
C ARG A 295 -13.25 0.91 -13.26
N ALA A 296 -13.47 -0.37 -13.60
CA ALA A 296 -14.77 -1.02 -13.44
C ALA A 296 -15.10 -1.29 -11.95
N GLU A 297 -14.10 -1.68 -11.19
CA GLU A 297 -14.21 -1.92 -9.75
C GLU A 297 -14.34 -0.61 -8.96
N GLN A 298 -13.65 0.46 -9.40
CA GLN A 298 -13.82 1.81 -8.85
C GLN A 298 -15.24 2.32 -9.02
N ASN A 299 -15.86 2.12 -10.19
CA ASN A 299 -17.25 2.51 -10.41
C ASN A 299 -18.21 1.74 -9.48
N LYS A 300 -17.99 0.44 -9.32
CA LYS A 300 -18.79 -0.39 -8.41
C LYS A 300 -18.62 0.02 -6.94
N ALA A 301 -17.39 0.31 -6.51
CA ALA A 301 -17.13 0.81 -5.16
C ALA A 301 -17.80 2.18 -4.93
N GLN A 302 -17.75 3.08 -5.92
CA GLN A 302 -18.38 4.39 -5.84
C GLN A 302 -19.92 4.31 -5.77
N GLU A 303 -20.53 3.37 -6.48
CA GLU A 303 -21.98 3.12 -6.36
C GLU A 303 -22.37 2.71 -4.93
N ILE A 304 -21.54 1.91 -4.28
CA ILE A 304 -21.76 1.50 -2.89
C ILE A 304 -21.63 2.70 -1.94
N VAL A 305 -20.59 3.52 -2.09
CA VAL A 305 -20.40 4.74 -1.28
C VAL A 305 -21.59 5.68 -1.43
N ASN A 306 -21.99 6.01 -2.67
CA ASN A 306 -23.13 6.92 -2.93
C ASN A 306 -24.45 6.41 -2.28
N ARG A 307 -24.69 5.10 -2.35
CA ARG A 307 -25.86 4.49 -1.72
C ARG A 307 -25.83 4.60 -0.18
N TRP A 308 -24.65 4.68 0.42
CA TRP A 308 -24.48 4.88 1.85
C TRP A 308 -24.73 6.33 2.27
N ASP A 309 -24.27 7.28 1.47
CA ASP A 309 -24.51 8.71 1.67
C ASP A 309 -26.00 9.04 1.57
N ASP A 310 -26.73 8.48 0.58
CA ASP A 310 -28.18 8.61 0.44
C ASP A 310 -28.90 8.04 1.67
N TRP A 311 -28.44 6.90 2.19
CA TRP A 311 -29.00 6.28 3.36
C TRP A 311 -28.77 7.13 4.65
N GLU A 312 -27.60 7.75 4.80
CA GLU A 312 -27.33 8.67 5.93
C GLU A 312 -28.22 9.90 5.89
N TYR A 313 -28.49 10.44 4.69
CA TYR A 313 -29.40 11.58 4.51
C TYR A 313 -30.82 11.25 4.95
N ASP A 314 -31.32 10.07 4.60
CA ASP A 314 -32.68 9.62 4.98
C ASP A 314 -32.82 9.38 6.49
N PHE A 315 -31.73 9.20 7.23
CA PHE A 315 -31.76 8.98 8.68
C PHE A 315 -31.54 10.25 9.52
N THR A 316 -31.02 11.31 8.91
CA THR A 316 -30.71 12.57 9.64
C THR A 316 -31.77 13.65 9.48
N HIS A 317 -32.78 13.44 8.62
CA HIS A 317 -33.93 14.30 8.38
C HIS A 317 -35.25 13.57 8.60
#